data_945fe6bfca44dadb2955d910ffac22b6
#
_entry.id   945fe6bfca44dadb2955d910ffac22b6
#
_cell.length_a   1.000
_cell.length_b   1.000
_cell.length_c   1.000
_cell.angle_alpha   90.00
_cell.angle_beta   90.00
_cell.angle_gamma   90.00
#
_symmetry.space_group_name_H-M   'P 1'
#
loop_
_entity.id
_entity.type
_entity.pdbx_description
1 polymer ?
#
loop_
_entity_poly.entity_id
_entity_poly.type
_entity_poly.pdbx_seq_one_letter_code
_entity_poly.pdbx_strand_id
1 'polypeptide(L)'
;MPPAFWPYCRATTKQNGNVMARLSQHLIPIHLSPQALSRLSAFDPSDLGPHAQAIWRDLRGAAVAGLPLAVVALAAAIIDVVQHEAAGPAGYLDGAAFSYAGNKAALGWLRGRRNSVLHHEQPTDGLMDEAGAAGWLAADAERAISTLLDYLTDLDISHAP
;
A
#
# COMPACT_ATOMS: atom_id res chain seq x y z
N MET A 1 32.71 -15.85 -25.26
CA MET A 1 32.78 -14.95 -24.07
C MET A 1 32.00 -15.60 -22.94
N PRO A 2 32.63 -15.97 -21.81
CA PRO A 2 31.91 -16.51 -20.66
C PRO A 2 31.27 -15.37 -19.85
N PRO A 3 30.10 -15.61 -19.18
CA PRO A 3 29.42 -14.61 -18.39
C PRO A 3 30.20 -14.29 -17.10
N ALA A 4 30.21 -13.01 -16.73
CA ALA A 4 30.86 -12.49 -15.56
C ALA A 4 30.23 -13.08 -14.29
N PHE A 5 31.02 -13.78 -13.50
CA PHE A 5 30.71 -14.29 -12.18
C PHE A 5 30.62 -13.13 -11.17
N TRP A 6 29.51 -13.00 -10.48
CA TRP A 6 29.33 -12.08 -9.35
C TRP A 6 30.01 -12.65 -8.11
N PRO A 7 31.03 -11.97 -7.51
CA PRO A 7 31.75 -12.51 -6.37
C PRO A 7 31.24 -11.95 -5.02
N TYR A 8 29.96 -12.01 -4.74
CA TYR A 8 29.44 -11.63 -3.42
C TYR A 8 28.48 -12.68 -2.87
N CYS A 9 29.03 -13.75 -2.30
CA CYS A 9 28.39 -14.56 -1.25
C CYS A 9 29.46 -15.42 -0.52
N ARG A 10 30.26 -14.77 0.32
CA ARG A 10 30.89 -15.47 1.48
C ARG A 10 30.52 -14.69 2.73
N ALA A 11 29.30 -14.85 3.19
CA ALA A 11 28.93 -14.48 4.55
C ALA A 11 29.37 -15.61 5.49
N THR A 12 30.32 -15.32 6.34
CA THR A 12 30.79 -16.22 7.39
C THR A 12 29.69 -16.43 8.43
N THR A 13 29.34 -17.66 8.69
CA THR A 13 28.21 -18.15 9.50
C THR A 13 28.22 -17.70 10.98
N LYS A 14 29.23 -16.98 11.45
CA LYS A 14 29.33 -16.50 12.83
C LYS A 14 28.70 -15.12 13.13
N GLN A 15 28.32 -14.36 12.11
CA GLN A 15 27.69 -13.02 12.30
C GLN A 15 26.17 -13.04 12.28
N ASN A 16 25.52 -14.10 11.81
CA ASN A 16 24.08 -14.14 11.60
C ASN A 16 23.23 -14.15 12.89
N GLY A 17 23.75 -14.68 14.00
CA GLY A 17 23.00 -14.71 15.27
C GLY A 17 22.78 -13.31 15.89
N ASN A 18 23.73 -12.40 15.68
CA ASN A 18 23.65 -11.06 16.27
C ASN A 18 22.84 -10.08 15.41
N VAL A 19 22.72 -10.33 14.11
CA VAL A 19 21.90 -9.52 13.18
C VAL A 19 20.42 -9.81 13.39
N MET A 20 20.03 -11.08 13.51
CA MET A 20 18.62 -11.46 13.75
C MET A 20 18.13 -10.99 15.12
N ALA A 21 18.97 -11.06 16.17
CA ALA A 21 18.63 -10.55 17.49
C ALA A 21 18.47 -9.01 17.51
N ARG A 22 19.23 -8.27 16.70
CA ARG A 22 19.09 -6.81 16.56
C ARG A 22 17.87 -6.41 15.75
N LEU A 23 17.53 -7.15 14.70
CA LEU A 23 16.32 -6.92 13.90
C LEU A 23 15.03 -7.14 14.72
N SER A 24 15.03 -8.11 15.64
CA SER A 24 13.86 -8.37 16.51
C SER A 24 13.62 -7.28 17.56
N GLN A 25 14.63 -6.47 17.91
CA GLN A 25 14.51 -5.43 18.93
C GLN A 25 13.93 -4.10 18.41
N HIS A 26 13.84 -3.90 17.10
CA HIS A 26 13.37 -2.64 16.49
C HIS A 26 12.02 -2.71 15.80
N LEU A 27 11.35 -3.86 15.76
CA LEU A 27 10.01 -3.97 15.22
C LEU A 27 8.97 -3.64 16.31
N ILE A 28 8.89 -2.38 16.71
CA ILE A 28 7.74 -1.90 17.46
C ILE A 28 6.57 -1.88 16.47
N PRO A 29 5.49 -2.68 16.67
CA PRO A 29 4.34 -2.65 15.78
C PRO A 29 3.79 -1.23 15.72
N ILE A 30 3.62 -0.69 14.51
CA ILE A 30 2.99 0.60 14.32
C ILE A 30 1.48 0.37 14.33
N HIS A 31 0.83 0.74 15.43
CA HIS A 31 -0.61 0.56 15.58
C HIS A 31 -1.36 1.66 14.84
N LEU A 32 -2.23 1.24 13.92
CA LEU A 32 -3.23 2.12 13.32
C LEU A 32 -4.35 2.39 14.33
N SER A 33 -5.04 3.52 14.18
CA SER A 33 -6.15 3.87 15.07
C SER A 33 -7.29 2.83 14.98
N PRO A 34 -7.99 2.58 16.08
CA PRO A 34 -9.18 1.72 16.09
C PRO A 34 -10.24 2.17 15.07
N GLN A 35 -10.32 3.47 14.83
CA GLN A 35 -11.24 4.05 13.85
C GLN A 35 -10.88 3.64 12.42
N ALA A 36 -9.61 3.71 12.02
CA ALA A 36 -9.16 3.28 10.71
C ALA A 36 -9.42 1.79 10.48
N LEU A 37 -9.09 0.95 11.48
CA LEU A 37 -9.33 -0.49 11.43
C LEU A 37 -10.83 -0.83 11.36
N SER A 38 -11.68 -0.10 12.11
CA SER A 38 -13.13 -0.28 12.09
C SER A 38 -13.72 0.06 10.72
N ARG A 39 -13.33 1.19 10.13
CA ARG A 39 -13.77 1.57 8.77
C ARG A 39 -13.37 0.52 7.74
N LEU A 40 -12.13 0.05 7.80
CA LEU A 40 -11.62 -0.99 6.90
C LEU A 40 -12.37 -2.32 7.06
N SER A 41 -12.77 -2.65 8.30
CA SER A 41 -13.53 -3.88 8.59
C SER A 41 -14.99 -3.79 8.21
N ALA A 42 -15.57 -2.59 8.18
CA ALA A 42 -16.97 -2.35 7.84
C ALA A 42 -17.23 -2.37 6.33
N PHE A 43 -16.21 -2.18 5.51
CA PHE A 43 -16.36 -2.21 4.05
C PHE A 43 -16.54 -3.66 3.56
N ASP A 44 -17.57 -3.89 2.74
CA ASP A 44 -17.82 -5.17 2.08
C ASP A 44 -17.11 -5.20 0.72
N PRO A 45 -16.11 -6.08 0.52
CA PRO A 45 -15.39 -6.18 -0.73
C PRO A 45 -16.07 -7.06 -1.78
N SER A 46 -17.30 -7.54 -1.56
CA SER A 46 -17.99 -8.50 -2.45
C SER A 46 -18.18 -7.98 -3.87
N ASP A 47 -18.32 -6.66 -4.03
CA ASP A 47 -18.51 -6.01 -5.33
C ASP A 47 -17.19 -5.71 -6.07
N LEU A 48 -16.06 -5.96 -5.43
CA LEU A 48 -14.76 -5.88 -6.09
C LEU A 48 -14.50 -7.11 -6.96
N GLY A 49 -13.74 -6.94 -8.04
CA GLY A 49 -13.27 -8.07 -8.85
C GLY A 49 -12.32 -9.01 -8.06
N PRO A 50 -12.10 -10.25 -8.55
CA PRO A 50 -11.36 -11.27 -7.81
C PRO A 50 -9.95 -10.86 -7.42
N HIS A 51 -9.27 -10.11 -8.29
CA HIS A 51 -7.91 -9.63 -8.02
C HIS A 51 -7.90 -8.55 -6.92
N ALA A 52 -8.80 -7.58 -7.02
CA ALA A 52 -8.95 -6.54 -5.99
C ALA A 52 -9.34 -7.14 -4.63
N GLN A 53 -10.22 -8.15 -4.60
CA GLN A 53 -10.57 -8.88 -3.37
C GLN A 53 -9.36 -9.58 -2.72
N ALA A 54 -8.48 -10.17 -3.54
CA ALA A 54 -7.26 -10.81 -3.02
C ALA A 54 -6.34 -9.77 -2.35
N ILE A 55 -6.08 -8.63 -3.02
CA ILE A 55 -5.27 -7.55 -2.46
C ILE A 55 -5.93 -6.94 -1.22
N TRP A 56 -7.27 -6.81 -1.21
CA TRP A 56 -8.02 -6.32 -0.05
C TRP A 56 -7.78 -7.18 1.20
N ARG A 57 -7.76 -8.50 1.04
CA ARG A 57 -7.46 -9.43 2.15
C ARG A 57 -6.07 -9.18 2.73
N ASP A 58 -5.08 -9.00 1.85
CA ASP A 58 -3.70 -8.73 2.25
C ASP A 58 -3.57 -7.35 2.91
N LEU A 59 -4.28 -6.34 2.40
CA LEU A 59 -4.35 -5.00 3.01
C LEU A 59 -4.87 -5.07 4.45
N ARG A 60 -5.96 -5.80 4.69
CA ARG A 60 -6.49 -5.98 6.05
C ARG A 60 -5.49 -6.68 6.97
N GLY A 61 -4.82 -7.72 6.46
CA GLY A 61 -3.75 -8.40 7.19
C GLY A 61 -2.61 -7.46 7.56
N ALA A 62 -2.14 -6.67 6.61
CA ALA A 62 -1.08 -5.67 6.81
C ALA A 62 -1.49 -4.59 7.83
N ALA A 63 -2.73 -4.11 7.77
CA ALA A 63 -3.25 -3.11 8.70
C ALA A 63 -3.29 -3.63 10.14
N VAL A 64 -3.79 -4.85 10.35
CA VAL A 64 -3.83 -5.50 11.66
C VAL A 64 -2.43 -5.82 12.18
N ALA A 65 -1.52 -6.22 11.31
CA ALA A 65 -0.12 -6.50 11.65
C ALA A 65 0.73 -5.25 11.90
N GLY A 66 0.19 -4.04 11.68
CA GLY A 66 0.95 -2.79 11.88
C GLY A 66 2.07 -2.60 10.86
N LEU A 67 1.80 -2.90 9.59
CA LEU A 67 2.74 -2.79 8.46
C LEU A 67 2.37 -1.60 7.56
N PRO A 68 2.65 -0.34 7.98
CA PRO A 68 2.12 0.85 7.32
C PRO A 68 2.57 1.00 5.86
N LEU A 69 3.80 0.63 5.53
CA LEU A 69 4.31 0.71 4.15
C LEU A 69 3.56 -0.25 3.22
N ALA A 70 3.27 -1.47 3.71
CA ALA A 70 2.45 -2.44 2.96
C ALA A 70 1.01 -1.92 2.78
N VAL A 71 0.44 -1.27 3.81
CA VAL A 71 -0.89 -0.65 3.72
C VAL A 71 -0.93 0.40 2.61
N VAL A 72 0.04 1.32 2.54
CA VAL A 72 0.12 2.34 1.49
C VAL A 72 0.22 1.71 0.10
N ALA A 73 1.10 0.72 -0.05
CA ALA A 73 1.33 0.06 -1.34
C ALA A 73 0.09 -0.71 -1.81
N LEU A 74 -0.55 -1.48 -0.92
CA LEU A 74 -1.72 -2.29 -1.25
C LEU A 74 -2.97 -1.43 -1.48
N ALA A 75 -3.16 -0.34 -0.74
CA ALA A 75 -4.26 0.60 -0.99
C ALA A 75 -4.16 1.22 -2.40
N ALA A 76 -2.97 1.64 -2.82
CA ALA A 76 -2.76 2.14 -4.17
C ALA A 76 -2.98 1.06 -5.23
N ALA A 77 -2.52 -0.17 -4.97
CA ALA A 77 -2.68 -1.29 -5.90
C ALA A 77 -4.17 -1.66 -6.11
N ILE A 78 -5.00 -1.62 -5.07
CA ILE A 78 -6.44 -1.87 -5.20
C ILE A 78 -7.07 -0.84 -6.15
N ILE A 79 -6.76 0.44 -6.00
CA ILE A 79 -7.29 1.49 -6.88
C ILE A 79 -6.86 1.23 -8.33
N ASP A 80 -5.58 0.92 -8.57
CA ASP A 80 -5.07 0.64 -9.90
C ASP A 80 -5.77 -0.60 -10.51
N VAL A 81 -5.98 -1.67 -9.72
CA VAL A 81 -6.65 -2.90 -10.18
C VAL A 81 -8.13 -2.65 -10.46
N VAL A 82 -8.85 -1.97 -9.58
CA VAL A 82 -10.27 -1.64 -9.78
C VAL A 82 -10.47 -0.81 -11.05
N GLN A 83 -9.58 0.15 -11.32
CA GLN A 83 -9.60 0.91 -12.56
C GLN A 83 -9.42 0.02 -13.80
N HIS A 84 -8.51 -0.96 -13.73
CA HIS A 84 -8.26 -1.88 -14.84
C HIS A 84 -9.39 -2.91 -15.01
N GLU A 85 -9.94 -3.44 -13.94
CA GLU A 85 -11.08 -4.37 -13.99
C GLU A 85 -12.34 -3.70 -14.56
N ALA A 86 -12.58 -2.43 -14.22
CA ALA A 86 -13.67 -1.64 -14.80
C ALA A 86 -13.50 -1.36 -16.31
N ALA A 87 -12.26 -1.37 -16.81
CA ALA A 87 -11.95 -1.18 -18.23
C ALA A 87 -12.33 -2.39 -19.12
N GLY A 88 -12.63 -3.56 -18.52
CA GLY A 88 -12.99 -4.78 -19.23
C GLY A 88 -11.80 -5.43 -19.98
N PRO A 89 -12.08 -6.40 -20.89
CA PRO A 89 -11.05 -7.21 -21.54
C PRO A 89 -10.04 -6.44 -22.40
N ALA A 90 -10.37 -5.22 -22.83
CA ALA A 90 -9.45 -4.37 -23.58
C ALA A 90 -8.31 -3.80 -22.72
N GLY A 91 -8.43 -3.84 -21.37
CA GLY A 91 -7.38 -3.43 -20.43
C GLY A 91 -6.96 -1.97 -20.54
N TYR A 92 -7.66 -1.19 -21.37
CA TYR A 92 -7.35 0.20 -21.66
C TYR A 92 -8.60 1.05 -21.46
N LEU A 93 -8.63 1.79 -20.35
CA LEU A 93 -9.53 2.92 -20.26
C LEU A 93 -8.93 4.03 -21.10
N ASP A 94 -9.52 4.28 -22.27
CA ASP A 94 -9.29 5.53 -22.95
C ASP A 94 -9.52 6.66 -21.94
N GLY A 95 -8.54 7.55 -21.74
CA GLY A 95 -8.53 8.55 -20.66
C GLY A 95 -9.77 9.47 -20.62
N ALA A 96 -10.65 9.38 -21.65
CA ALA A 96 -11.94 10.02 -21.72
C ALA A 96 -13.06 9.26 -20.97
N ALA A 97 -12.90 7.95 -20.72
CA ALA A 97 -13.98 7.09 -20.20
C ALA A 97 -14.00 7.00 -18.66
N PHE A 98 -12.89 7.34 -17.97
CA PHE A 98 -12.81 7.30 -16.52
C PHE A 98 -12.92 8.69 -15.91
N SER A 99 -14.15 9.12 -15.70
CA SER A 99 -14.46 10.39 -15.02
C SER A 99 -14.64 10.16 -13.52
N TYR A 100 -13.54 10.10 -12.76
CA TYR A 100 -13.61 10.15 -11.30
C TYR A 100 -13.91 11.58 -10.85
N ALA A 101 -15.09 11.80 -10.26
CA ALA A 101 -15.54 13.12 -9.77
C ALA A 101 -15.02 13.46 -8.36
N GLY A 102 -14.46 12.47 -7.63
CA GLY A 102 -14.00 12.62 -6.25
C GLY A 102 -12.64 13.32 -6.08
N ASN A 103 -11.99 13.09 -4.97
CA ASN A 103 -10.77 13.80 -4.57
C ASN A 103 -9.54 13.33 -5.34
N LYS A 104 -9.31 13.89 -6.52
CA LYS A 104 -8.13 13.62 -7.38
C LYS A 104 -6.81 13.95 -6.69
N ALA A 105 -6.78 14.93 -5.80
CA ALA A 105 -5.56 15.30 -5.07
C ALA A 105 -5.16 14.20 -4.06
N ALA A 106 -6.13 13.56 -3.39
CA ALA A 106 -5.87 12.44 -2.51
C ALA A 106 -5.33 11.22 -3.28
N LEU A 107 -5.87 10.92 -4.47
CA LEU A 107 -5.35 9.87 -5.34
C LEU A 107 -3.93 10.17 -5.81
N GLY A 108 -3.66 11.42 -6.20
CA GLY A 108 -2.32 11.87 -6.60
C GLY A 108 -1.31 11.71 -5.47
N TRP A 109 -1.70 12.10 -4.24
CA TRP A 109 -0.87 11.89 -3.05
C TRP A 109 -0.58 10.39 -2.82
N LEU A 110 -1.59 9.52 -2.87
CA LEU A 110 -1.43 8.10 -2.61
C LEU A 110 -0.49 7.44 -3.64
N ARG A 111 -0.63 7.78 -4.92
CA ARG A 111 0.28 7.31 -5.97
C ARG A 111 1.71 7.79 -5.76
N GLY A 112 1.90 9.08 -5.43
CA GLY A 112 3.21 9.64 -5.11
C GLY A 112 3.83 8.96 -3.91
N ARG A 113 3.06 8.75 -2.83
CA ARG A 113 3.55 8.08 -1.62
C ARG A 113 3.94 6.62 -1.88
N ARG A 114 3.12 5.87 -2.62
CA ARG A 114 3.45 4.50 -3.06
C ARG A 114 4.77 4.47 -3.83
N ASN A 115 4.97 5.40 -4.78
CA ASN A 115 6.20 5.45 -5.56
C ASN A 115 7.43 5.74 -4.69
N SER A 116 7.31 6.68 -3.75
CA SER A 116 8.38 6.97 -2.77
C SER A 116 8.75 5.75 -1.95
N VAL A 117 7.74 4.97 -1.49
CA VAL A 117 7.94 3.73 -0.71
C VAL A 117 8.62 2.64 -1.53
N LEU A 118 8.21 2.44 -2.80
CA LEU A 118 8.67 1.30 -3.60
C LEU A 118 9.96 1.58 -4.39
N HIS A 119 10.16 2.82 -4.84
CA HIS A 119 11.24 3.15 -5.76
C HIS A 119 12.35 4.00 -5.14
N HIS A 120 12.17 4.46 -3.90
CA HIS A 120 13.17 5.28 -3.18
C HIS A 120 13.68 6.47 -4.03
N GLU A 121 12.77 7.09 -4.78
CA GLU A 121 13.13 8.18 -5.71
C GLU A 121 13.58 9.45 -4.97
N GLN A 122 13.17 9.63 -3.73
CA GLN A 122 13.56 10.74 -2.86
C GLN A 122 13.60 10.29 -1.40
N PRO A 123 14.45 10.93 -0.56
CA PRO A 123 14.34 10.78 0.88
C PRO A 123 12.93 11.16 1.32
N THR A 124 12.24 10.24 1.99
CA THR A 124 10.87 10.44 2.43
C THR A 124 10.78 10.33 3.93
N ASP A 125 10.06 11.26 4.52
CA ASP A 125 9.80 11.29 5.95
C ASP A 125 9.30 9.93 6.45
N GLY A 126 9.90 9.43 7.50
CA GLY A 126 9.57 8.15 8.10
C GLY A 126 10.24 6.92 7.48
N LEU A 127 11.05 7.06 6.41
CA LEU A 127 11.78 5.95 5.79
C LEU A 127 13.26 5.90 6.18
N MET A 128 13.77 6.95 6.85
CA MET A 128 15.18 7.11 7.19
C MET A 128 15.47 6.95 8.69
N ASP A 129 14.59 6.25 9.42
CA ASP A 129 14.74 5.98 10.86
C ASP A 129 14.82 7.27 11.73
N GLU A 130 14.08 8.32 11.33
CA GLU A 130 14.02 9.56 12.08
C GLU A 130 13.15 9.45 13.33
N ALA A 131 13.42 10.32 14.30
CA ALA A 131 12.58 10.45 15.47
C ALA A 131 11.13 10.80 15.04
N GLY A 132 10.16 9.98 15.43
CA GLY A 132 8.75 10.16 15.04
C GLY A 132 8.33 9.44 13.77
N ALA A 133 9.24 8.74 13.09
CA ALA A 133 8.97 7.96 11.88
C ALA A 133 7.72 7.07 11.98
N ALA A 134 7.57 6.38 13.11
CA ALA A 134 6.41 5.52 13.37
C ALA A 134 5.08 6.27 13.31
N GLY A 135 5.02 7.50 13.86
CA GLY A 135 3.82 8.33 13.82
C GLY A 135 3.47 8.80 12.41
N TRP A 136 4.47 9.21 11.63
CA TRP A 136 4.25 9.62 10.24
C TRP A 136 3.81 8.45 9.36
N LEU A 137 4.42 7.29 9.53
CA LEU A 137 4.04 6.08 8.78
C LEU A 137 2.62 5.60 9.14
N ALA A 138 2.23 5.70 10.42
CA ALA A 138 0.85 5.43 10.85
C ALA A 138 -0.13 6.39 10.17
N ALA A 139 0.16 7.69 10.21
CA ALA A 139 -0.69 8.72 9.59
C ALA A 139 -0.82 8.52 8.07
N ASP A 140 0.27 8.15 7.39
CA ASP A 140 0.24 7.84 5.96
C ASP A 140 -0.62 6.60 5.65
N ALA A 141 -0.51 5.55 6.45
CA ALA A 141 -1.33 4.36 6.29
C ALA A 141 -2.83 4.64 6.52
N GLU A 142 -3.16 5.42 7.55
CA GLU A 142 -4.54 5.82 7.82
C GLU A 142 -5.11 6.71 6.71
N ARG A 143 -4.32 7.64 6.20
CA ARG A 143 -4.69 8.45 5.04
C ARG A 143 -4.87 7.61 3.79
N ALA A 144 -4.02 6.60 3.57
CA ALA A 144 -4.16 5.67 2.44
C ALA A 144 -5.47 4.86 2.53
N ILE A 145 -5.81 4.34 3.72
CA ILE A 145 -7.08 3.65 3.97
C ILE A 145 -8.26 4.59 3.69
N SER A 146 -8.23 5.83 4.23
CA SER A 146 -9.31 6.79 4.00
C SER A 146 -9.47 7.09 2.51
N THR A 147 -8.37 7.38 1.81
CA THR A 147 -8.38 7.67 0.38
C THR A 147 -8.96 6.51 -0.44
N LEU A 148 -8.59 5.27 -0.11
CA LEU A 148 -9.12 4.07 -0.76
C LEU A 148 -10.62 3.93 -0.53
N LEU A 149 -11.06 4.00 0.73
CA LEU A 149 -12.48 3.83 1.07
C LEU A 149 -13.36 4.93 0.46
N ASP A 150 -12.91 6.17 0.48
CA ASP A 150 -13.63 7.28 -0.14
C ASP A 150 -13.73 7.07 -1.66
N TYR A 151 -12.64 6.61 -2.31
CA TYR A 151 -12.63 6.26 -3.73
C TYR A 151 -13.63 5.15 -4.08
N LEU A 152 -13.63 4.04 -3.32
CA LEU A 152 -14.54 2.92 -3.58
C LEU A 152 -16.00 3.30 -3.36
N THR A 153 -16.31 4.09 -2.33
CA THR A 153 -17.66 4.59 -2.05
C THR A 153 -18.16 5.53 -3.16
N ASP A 154 -17.29 6.40 -3.68
CA ASP A 154 -17.64 7.31 -4.77
C ASP A 154 -17.93 6.57 -6.09
N LEU A 155 -17.30 5.41 -6.32
CA LEU A 155 -17.58 4.56 -7.49
C LEU A 155 -18.97 3.93 -7.41
N ASP A 156 -19.37 3.42 -6.24
CA ASP A 156 -20.68 2.79 -6.03
C ASP A 156 -21.82 3.78 -6.34
N ILE A 157 -21.67 5.05 -5.93
CA ILE A 157 -22.66 6.11 -6.22
C ILE A 157 -22.76 6.38 -7.71
N SER A 158 -21.68 6.23 -8.47
CA SER A 158 -21.65 6.51 -9.91
C SER A 158 -22.29 5.40 -10.76
N HIS A 159 -22.53 4.23 -10.19
CA HIS A 159 -23.12 3.06 -10.85
C HIS A 159 -24.55 2.76 -10.36
N ALA A 160 -25.10 3.55 -9.44
CA ALA A 160 -26.50 3.45 -9.04
C ALA A 160 -27.40 3.85 -10.23
N PRO A 161 -28.38 3.02 -10.63
CA PRO A 161 -29.23 3.23 -11.80
C PRO A 161 -30.13 4.45 -11.66
#